data_ecabb01fbb3b6a38ba79bb4fc2a06540
#
_entry.id   ecabb01fbb3b6a38ba79bb4fc2a06540
#
_cell.length_a   1.000
_cell.length_b   1.000
_cell.length_c   1.000
_cell.angle_alpha   90.00
_cell.angle_beta   90.00
_cell.angle_gamma   90.00
#
_symmetry.space_group_name_H-M   'P 1'
#
loop_
_entity.id
_entity.type
_entity.pdbx_description
1 polymer ?
#
loop_
_entity_poly.entity_id
_entity_poly.type
_entity_poly.pdbx_seq_one_letter_code
_entity_poly.pdbx_strand_id
1 'polypeptide(L)'
;MSTLPQVIRIENGGQVQHTFSEGEYLNRQARLRALMAELGVDAVLFTSIHNINYYSDFLYCSFGRPYGLVVTQDRVVSISANIDGGQPWRRTVGDYNLVYTDWQRDNFFRAVQQEIKDGQRVGVEHDHITLERLNKLQAALPAATIVDIAAATMRLRMIKSAEEIAHIKQGAQVCDVGGAALVAAVHGGVPEHEVALASTQAMVREIAKRYPHGELMDTWTWFQSGINTDGAHNPVTSRQVQEGDILSLNCFSMIAGYYTALERTLFYGHCDDASLKLWQANVHVHEEGLKLVKPGIRCSEVAHELNRVFDSYGLLQYRTFGYGHSFGVLSHYYGREAGLEFREDIDTVLEPGMVVSIEPMIMLPEGMPGAGGYREHDILVVTENGAENITGFPYGPEHNIIPVR
;
A
#
# COMPACT_ATOMS: atom_id res chain seq x y z
N MET A 1 47.68 4.60 -13.28
CA MET A 1 46.71 4.40 -12.18
C MET A 1 45.45 3.84 -12.82
N SER A 2 44.95 2.68 -12.36
CA SER A 2 43.68 2.20 -12.84
C SER A 2 42.59 3.17 -12.33
N THR A 3 41.73 3.68 -13.22
CA THR A 3 40.59 4.46 -12.84
C THR A 3 39.62 3.58 -12.08
N LEU A 4 39.08 4.05 -10.96
CA LEU A 4 38.04 3.33 -10.22
C LEU A 4 36.79 3.13 -11.12
N PRO A 5 36.18 1.95 -11.13
CA PRO A 5 34.97 1.72 -11.92
C PRO A 5 33.84 2.60 -11.39
N GLN A 6 33.04 3.18 -12.27
CA GLN A 6 31.88 3.98 -11.89
C GLN A 6 30.59 3.16 -11.92
N VAL A 7 30.51 2.20 -12.84
CA VAL A 7 29.37 1.31 -13.03
C VAL A 7 29.88 -0.10 -13.32
N ILE A 8 29.22 -1.10 -12.75
CA ILE A 8 29.52 -2.52 -12.93
C ILE A 8 28.24 -3.21 -13.40
N ARG A 9 28.32 -4.04 -14.45
CA ARG A 9 27.22 -4.86 -14.92
C ARG A 9 27.24 -6.23 -14.23
N ILE A 10 26.08 -6.66 -13.71
CA ILE A 10 25.88 -7.96 -13.10
C ILE A 10 24.71 -8.66 -13.82
N GLU A 11 24.97 -9.86 -14.33
CA GLU A 11 24.00 -10.67 -15.08
C GLU A 11 24.18 -12.18 -14.85
N ASN A 12 24.92 -12.54 -13.81
CA ASN A 12 25.26 -13.92 -13.50
C ASN A 12 24.97 -14.28 -12.05
N GLY A 13 24.79 -15.55 -11.80
CA GLY A 13 24.39 -16.12 -10.50
C GLY A 13 22.93 -16.53 -10.46
N GLY A 14 22.58 -17.36 -9.47
CA GLY A 14 21.22 -17.84 -9.28
C GLY A 14 20.27 -16.71 -8.85
N GLN A 15 19.04 -16.76 -9.32
CA GLN A 15 17.97 -15.90 -8.86
C GLN A 15 17.16 -16.59 -7.77
N VAL A 16 16.49 -15.82 -6.89
CA VAL A 16 15.58 -16.32 -5.89
C VAL A 16 14.22 -16.60 -6.54
N GLN A 17 13.34 -17.29 -5.82
CA GLN A 17 11.95 -17.40 -6.23
C GLN A 17 11.28 -16.02 -6.24
N HIS A 18 10.69 -15.65 -7.37
CA HIS A 18 9.95 -14.42 -7.52
C HIS A 18 8.55 -14.50 -6.90
N THR A 19 7.97 -13.35 -6.60
CA THR A 19 6.63 -13.22 -6.00
C THR A 19 5.54 -13.75 -6.92
N PHE A 20 5.63 -13.41 -8.20
CA PHE A 20 4.70 -13.82 -9.25
C PHE A 20 5.42 -14.64 -10.31
N SER A 21 4.65 -15.24 -11.22
CA SER A 21 5.21 -15.95 -12.37
C SER A 21 5.99 -14.99 -13.28
N GLU A 22 6.96 -15.54 -14.01
CA GLU A 22 7.69 -14.79 -15.06
C GLU A 22 6.70 -14.21 -16.09
N GLY A 23 5.66 -14.97 -16.44
CA GLY A 23 4.60 -14.53 -17.37
C GLY A 23 3.87 -13.28 -16.89
N GLU A 24 3.63 -13.15 -15.58
CA GLU A 24 3.01 -11.95 -15.01
C GLU A 24 3.91 -10.72 -15.19
N TYR A 25 5.20 -10.80 -14.88
CA TYR A 25 6.13 -9.68 -15.07
C TYR A 25 6.30 -9.31 -16.55
N LEU A 26 6.42 -10.29 -17.44
CA LEU A 26 6.47 -10.04 -18.88
C LEU A 26 5.20 -9.36 -19.40
N ASN A 27 4.03 -9.73 -18.90
CA ASN A 27 2.76 -9.08 -19.25
C ASN A 27 2.73 -7.61 -18.77
N ARG A 28 3.16 -7.33 -17.53
CA ARG A 28 3.25 -5.96 -16.99
C ARG A 28 4.20 -5.10 -17.85
N GLN A 29 5.35 -5.63 -18.18
CA GLN A 29 6.35 -4.96 -19.04
C GLN A 29 5.83 -4.74 -20.46
N ALA A 30 5.08 -5.69 -21.03
CA ALA A 30 4.42 -5.54 -22.34
C ALA A 30 3.36 -4.43 -22.34
N ARG A 31 2.54 -4.35 -21.31
CA ARG A 31 1.55 -3.27 -21.13
C ARG A 31 2.24 -1.90 -20.98
N LEU A 32 3.35 -1.83 -20.27
CA LEU A 32 4.14 -0.61 -20.17
C LEU A 32 4.72 -0.21 -21.53
N ARG A 33 5.28 -1.16 -22.30
CA ARG A 33 5.81 -0.87 -23.64
C ARG A 33 4.74 -0.40 -24.63
N ALA A 34 3.52 -0.93 -24.53
CA ALA A 34 2.39 -0.44 -25.29
C ALA A 34 2.05 1.02 -24.94
N LEU A 35 2.02 1.35 -23.64
CA LEU A 35 1.85 2.72 -23.15
C LEU A 35 2.98 3.64 -23.62
N MET A 36 4.23 3.18 -23.58
CA MET A 36 5.38 3.94 -24.11
C MET A 36 5.21 4.28 -25.59
N ALA A 37 4.74 3.33 -26.39
CA ALA A 37 4.46 3.55 -27.81
C ALA A 37 3.34 4.57 -28.04
N GLU A 38 2.25 4.51 -27.25
CA GLU A 38 1.13 5.47 -27.27
C GLU A 38 1.59 6.90 -26.94
N LEU A 39 2.43 7.06 -25.91
CA LEU A 39 2.97 8.34 -25.47
C LEU A 39 4.16 8.85 -26.29
N GLY A 40 4.66 8.04 -27.22
CA GLY A 40 5.89 8.34 -27.97
C GLY A 40 7.12 8.46 -27.05
N VAL A 41 7.24 7.60 -26.06
CA VAL A 41 8.35 7.55 -25.09
C VAL A 41 9.31 6.44 -25.48
N ASP A 42 10.60 6.76 -25.60
CA ASP A 42 11.64 5.82 -26.02
C ASP A 42 12.16 4.95 -24.87
N ALA A 43 12.24 5.54 -23.67
CA ALA A 43 12.68 4.88 -22.46
C ALA A 43 11.93 5.40 -21.24
N VAL A 44 11.74 4.56 -20.24
CA VAL A 44 11.20 4.94 -18.93
C VAL A 44 12.27 4.75 -17.87
N LEU A 45 12.44 5.72 -17.00
CA LEU A 45 13.22 5.62 -15.78
C LEU A 45 12.29 5.69 -14.58
N PHE A 46 11.97 4.55 -13.98
CA PHE A 46 11.33 4.51 -12.68
C PHE A 46 12.34 4.75 -11.57
N THR A 47 11.96 5.57 -10.60
CA THR A 47 12.72 5.83 -9.37
C THR A 47 11.90 5.56 -8.11
N SER A 48 10.60 5.31 -8.26
CA SER A 48 9.73 4.93 -7.17
C SER A 48 9.87 3.45 -6.82
N ILE A 49 9.88 3.16 -5.53
CA ILE A 49 9.97 1.78 -5.03
C ILE A 49 8.79 0.92 -5.51
N HIS A 50 7.59 1.50 -5.59
CA HIS A 50 6.39 0.77 -6.01
C HIS A 50 6.43 0.38 -7.50
N ASN A 51 6.86 1.24 -8.41
CA ASN A 51 6.95 0.88 -9.81
C ASN A 51 8.17 -0.01 -10.10
N ILE A 52 9.30 0.20 -9.42
CA ILE A 52 10.44 -0.73 -9.52
C ILE A 52 9.98 -2.14 -9.09
N ASN A 53 9.31 -2.26 -7.94
CA ASN A 53 8.80 -3.56 -7.48
C ASN A 53 7.74 -4.13 -8.44
N TYR A 54 6.79 -3.33 -8.89
CA TYR A 54 5.69 -3.78 -9.77
C TYR A 54 6.19 -4.38 -11.09
N TYR A 55 7.19 -3.75 -11.71
CA TYR A 55 7.69 -4.19 -13.02
C TYR A 55 8.84 -5.17 -12.96
N SER A 56 9.47 -5.37 -11.80
CA SER A 56 10.70 -6.17 -11.70
C SER A 56 10.84 -7.06 -10.45
N ASP A 57 9.86 -7.09 -9.56
CA ASP A 57 9.92 -7.79 -8.25
C ASP A 57 10.97 -7.23 -7.28
N PHE A 58 11.73 -6.23 -7.67
CA PHE A 58 12.80 -5.71 -6.83
C PHE A 58 12.28 -4.75 -5.76
N LEU A 59 12.00 -5.30 -4.58
CA LEU A 59 11.72 -4.54 -3.37
C LEU A 59 13.05 -4.23 -2.67
N TYR A 60 13.45 -2.95 -2.64
CA TYR A 60 14.73 -2.54 -2.08
C TYR A 60 14.58 -1.72 -0.81
N CYS A 61 15.65 -1.71 0.01
CA CYS A 61 15.73 -0.88 1.19
C CYS A 61 16.34 0.48 0.83
N SER A 62 15.55 1.55 0.99
CA SER A 62 15.96 2.90 0.61
C SER A 62 16.68 3.60 1.76
N PHE A 63 18.01 3.48 1.83
CA PHE A 63 18.86 4.23 2.77
C PHE A 63 19.41 5.54 2.18
N GLY A 64 18.56 6.31 1.47
CA GLY A 64 18.97 7.57 0.87
C GLY A 64 19.78 7.45 -0.44
N ARG A 65 20.05 6.23 -0.91
CA ARG A 65 20.66 5.97 -2.21
C ARG A 65 19.61 5.89 -3.30
N PRO A 66 19.86 6.45 -4.51
CA PRO A 66 18.92 6.29 -5.60
C PRO A 66 18.98 4.86 -6.17
N TYR A 67 17.79 4.33 -6.46
CA TYR A 67 17.59 3.11 -7.25
C TYR A 67 16.81 3.46 -8.49
N GLY A 68 16.90 2.64 -9.52
CA GLY A 68 16.16 2.85 -10.75
C GLY A 68 15.83 1.55 -11.46
N LEU A 69 14.82 1.62 -12.29
CA LEU A 69 14.51 0.61 -13.30
C LEU A 69 14.37 1.32 -14.64
N VAL A 70 15.23 1.00 -15.59
CA VAL A 70 15.13 1.48 -16.96
C VAL A 70 14.38 0.44 -17.78
N VAL A 71 13.32 0.86 -18.46
CA VAL A 71 12.57 0.03 -19.39
C VAL A 71 12.63 0.69 -20.77
N THR A 72 13.10 -0.08 -21.75
CA THR A 72 13.06 0.29 -23.17
C THR A 72 12.18 -0.70 -23.93
N GLN A 73 12.06 -0.54 -25.25
CA GLN A 73 11.27 -1.48 -26.07
C GLN A 73 11.84 -2.91 -26.04
N ASP A 74 13.13 -3.06 -25.78
CA ASP A 74 13.87 -4.33 -25.89
C ASP A 74 14.49 -4.80 -24.56
N ARG A 75 14.56 -3.95 -23.52
CA ARG A 75 15.25 -4.29 -22.25
C ARG A 75 14.57 -3.78 -21.02
N VAL A 76 14.86 -4.48 -19.90
CA VAL A 76 14.53 -4.09 -18.52
C VAL A 76 15.80 -4.18 -17.69
N VAL A 77 16.28 -3.06 -17.18
CA VAL A 77 17.57 -2.96 -16.48
C VAL A 77 17.39 -2.29 -15.12
N SER A 78 17.71 -3.00 -14.05
CA SER A 78 17.73 -2.41 -12.72
C SER A 78 19.05 -1.66 -12.47
N ILE A 79 18.95 -0.55 -11.72
CA ILE A 79 20.11 0.25 -11.31
C ILE A 79 20.12 0.31 -9.78
N SER A 80 21.23 -0.13 -9.17
CA SER A 80 21.37 -0.25 -7.72
C SER A 80 22.71 0.25 -7.22
N ALA A 81 22.81 0.49 -5.90
CA ALA A 81 24.04 0.91 -5.26
C ALA A 81 24.98 -0.28 -5.01
N ASN A 82 26.28 -0.05 -5.12
CA ASN A 82 27.28 -1.11 -4.92
C ASN A 82 27.29 -1.74 -3.53
N ILE A 83 26.82 -1.03 -2.52
CA ILE A 83 26.71 -1.56 -1.15
C ILE A 83 25.82 -2.80 -1.08
N ASP A 84 24.85 -2.95 -1.97
CA ASP A 84 23.91 -4.09 -2.00
C ASP A 84 24.49 -5.30 -2.75
N GLY A 85 25.63 -5.15 -3.39
CA GLY A 85 26.34 -6.24 -4.09
C GLY A 85 25.50 -6.92 -5.16
N GLY A 86 25.45 -8.24 -5.14
CA GLY A 86 24.68 -9.06 -6.10
C GLY A 86 23.21 -9.29 -5.71
N GLN A 87 22.76 -8.79 -4.58
CA GLN A 87 21.38 -9.01 -4.09
C GLN A 87 20.33 -8.44 -5.05
N PRO A 88 20.48 -7.22 -5.62
CA PRO A 88 19.52 -6.69 -6.58
C PRO A 88 19.34 -7.59 -7.81
N TRP A 89 20.44 -8.09 -8.39
CA TRP A 89 20.37 -9.05 -9.51
C TRP A 89 19.57 -10.30 -9.15
N ARG A 90 19.84 -10.89 -7.99
CA ARG A 90 19.14 -12.12 -7.58
C ARG A 90 17.65 -11.97 -7.39
N ARG A 91 17.17 -10.73 -7.16
CA ARG A 91 15.76 -10.42 -6.85
C ARG A 91 15.03 -9.68 -7.98
N THR A 92 15.67 -9.38 -9.09
CA THR A 92 15.09 -8.60 -10.18
C THR A 92 14.72 -9.48 -11.37
N VAL A 93 13.48 -9.37 -11.84
CA VAL A 93 13.06 -9.88 -13.15
C VAL A 93 13.44 -8.84 -14.21
N GLY A 94 14.52 -9.11 -14.94
CA GLY A 94 15.07 -8.21 -15.96
C GLY A 94 16.29 -8.80 -16.65
N ASP A 95 16.86 -8.07 -17.60
CA ASP A 95 17.95 -8.55 -18.44
C ASP A 95 19.30 -8.55 -17.71
N TYR A 96 19.56 -7.51 -16.90
CA TYR A 96 20.74 -7.38 -16.05
C TYR A 96 20.58 -6.24 -15.03
N ASN A 97 21.52 -6.19 -14.10
CA ASN A 97 21.63 -5.12 -13.11
C ASN A 97 22.87 -4.27 -13.36
N LEU A 98 22.72 -2.95 -13.38
CA LEU A 98 23.82 -1.99 -13.33
C LEU A 98 24.01 -1.53 -11.88
N VAL A 99 25.20 -1.80 -11.38
CA VAL A 99 25.60 -1.37 -10.02
C VAL A 99 26.45 -0.12 -10.16
N TYR A 100 25.96 1.02 -9.68
CA TYR A 100 26.79 2.21 -9.60
C TYR A 100 27.63 2.18 -8.32
N THR A 101 28.90 2.63 -8.46
CA THR A 101 29.83 2.67 -7.32
C THR A 101 29.75 3.99 -6.59
N ASP A 102 29.90 3.95 -5.26
CA ASP A 102 29.71 5.12 -4.39
C ASP A 102 30.98 5.98 -4.25
N TRP A 103 31.95 5.82 -5.14
CA TRP A 103 33.22 6.59 -5.10
C TRP A 103 33.04 8.07 -5.39
N GLN A 104 31.99 8.42 -6.11
CA GLN A 104 31.64 9.79 -6.48
C GLN A 104 30.13 9.98 -6.39
N ARG A 105 29.72 11.18 -6.08
CA ARG A 105 28.31 11.57 -6.18
C ARG A 105 27.85 11.44 -7.63
N ASP A 106 26.58 11.11 -7.78
CA ASP A 106 25.89 11.09 -9.07
C ASP A 106 26.34 9.97 -10.03
N ASN A 107 27.12 8.98 -9.58
CA ASN A 107 27.42 7.78 -10.39
C ASN A 107 26.15 7.01 -10.81
N PHE A 108 25.04 7.16 -10.07
CA PHE A 108 23.72 6.68 -10.50
C PHE A 108 23.36 7.15 -11.91
N PHE A 109 23.56 8.45 -12.19
CA PHE A 109 23.25 9.01 -13.52
C PHE A 109 24.23 8.51 -14.60
N ARG A 110 25.43 8.07 -14.23
CA ARG A 110 26.35 7.38 -15.15
C ARG A 110 25.78 6.02 -15.59
N ALA A 111 25.13 5.30 -14.67
CA ALA A 111 24.43 4.06 -15.01
C ALA A 111 23.22 4.34 -15.90
N VAL A 112 22.44 5.38 -15.61
CA VAL A 112 21.31 5.81 -16.46
C VAL A 112 21.77 6.12 -17.89
N GLN A 113 22.89 6.83 -18.07
CA GLN A 113 23.47 7.17 -19.38
C GLN A 113 23.93 5.96 -20.20
N GLN A 114 24.15 4.79 -19.58
CA GLN A 114 24.46 3.56 -20.32
C GLN A 114 23.23 2.99 -21.03
N GLU A 115 22.02 3.23 -20.48
CA GLU A 115 20.78 2.68 -21.00
C GLU A 115 19.95 3.69 -21.78
N ILE A 116 19.97 4.95 -21.37
CA ILE A 116 19.20 6.03 -21.99
C ILE A 116 20.12 6.96 -22.76
N LYS A 117 19.88 7.08 -24.06
CA LYS A 117 20.67 7.97 -24.93
C LYS A 117 20.17 9.40 -24.83
N ASP A 118 21.10 10.34 -24.90
CA ASP A 118 20.76 11.75 -24.99
C ASP A 118 19.94 12.04 -26.27
N GLY A 119 18.93 12.89 -26.16
CA GLY A 119 18.00 13.19 -27.24
C GLY A 119 16.75 12.30 -27.28
N GLN A 120 16.67 11.23 -26.48
CA GLN A 120 15.45 10.41 -26.36
C GLN A 120 14.35 11.13 -25.58
N ARG A 121 13.11 10.67 -25.78
CA ARG A 121 11.96 11.03 -24.92
C ARG A 121 11.92 10.06 -23.76
N VAL A 122 12.07 10.59 -22.54
CA VAL A 122 12.24 9.80 -21.32
C VAL A 122 11.04 9.99 -20.40
N GLY A 123 10.32 8.91 -20.16
CA GLY A 123 9.23 8.86 -19.17
C GLY A 123 9.78 8.82 -17.75
N VAL A 124 9.28 9.69 -16.89
CA VAL A 124 9.60 9.71 -15.44
C VAL A 124 8.32 9.96 -14.63
N GLU A 125 8.36 9.64 -13.36
CA GLU A 125 7.25 9.81 -12.41
C GLU A 125 7.32 11.19 -11.76
N HIS A 126 6.55 12.18 -12.23
CA HIS A 126 6.54 13.54 -11.67
C HIS A 126 5.96 13.61 -10.27
N ASP A 127 5.13 12.67 -9.87
CA ASP A 127 4.58 12.54 -8.51
C ASP A 127 5.59 11.97 -7.50
N HIS A 128 6.73 11.46 -7.99
CA HIS A 128 7.75 10.84 -7.12
C HIS A 128 9.14 11.42 -7.26
N ILE A 129 9.61 11.72 -8.50
CA ILE A 129 10.97 12.20 -8.70
C ILE A 129 11.16 13.57 -8.02
N THR A 130 12.20 13.68 -7.18
CA THR A 130 12.50 14.98 -6.56
C THR A 130 13.06 15.98 -7.58
N LEU A 131 12.86 17.27 -7.35
CA LEU A 131 13.42 18.32 -8.22
C LEU A 131 14.95 18.18 -8.35
N GLU A 132 15.65 17.84 -7.28
CA GLU A 132 17.09 17.61 -7.33
C GLU A 132 17.45 16.48 -8.30
N ARG A 133 16.75 15.35 -8.19
CA ARG A 133 17.00 14.18 -9.08
C ARG A 133 16.64 14.50 -10.52
N LEU A 134 15.54 15.22 -10.76
CA LEU A 134 15.15 15.64 -12.11
C LEU A 134 16.20 16.58 -12.72
N ASN A 135 16.67 17.58 -11.98
CA ASN A 135 17.72 18.51 -12.44
C ASN A 135 19.02 17.75 -12.78
N LYS A 136 19.41 16.76 -11.99
CA LYS A 136 20.60 15.92 -12.25
C LYS A 136 20.39 15.02 -13.46
N LEU A 137 19.19 14.47 -13.66
CA LEU A 137 18.84 13.70 -14.85
C LEU A 137 18.95 14.58 -16.11
N GLN A 138 18.38 15.78 -16.07
CA GLN A 138 18.47 16.74 -17.18
C GLN A 138 19.92 17.18 -17.46
N ALA A 139 20.74 17.34 -16.42
CA ALA A 139 22.16 17.63 -16.59
C ALA A 139 22.94 16.45 -17.20
N ALA A 140 22.54 15.23 -16.88
CA ALA A 140 23.14 14.01 -17.45
C ALA A 140 22.67 13.76 -18.90
N LEU A 141 21.47 14.15 -19.25
CA LEU A 141 20.84 13.96 -20.57
C LEU A 141 20.28 15.31 -21.07
N PRO A 142 21.14 16.27 -21.44
CA PRO A 142 20.74 17.66 -21.70
C PRO A 142 19.83 17.83 -22.94
N ALA A 143 19.85 16.90 -23.89
CA ALA A 143 18.99 16.93 -25.09
C ALA A 143 17.74 16.04 -24.93
N ALA A 144 17.59 15.32 -23.83
CA ALA A 144 16.42 14.45 -23.61
C ALA A 144 15.14 15.30 -23.34
N THR A 145 14.03 14.80 -23.84
CA THR A 145 12.70 15.35 -23.52
C THR A 145 12.09 14.55 -22.39
N ILE A 146 11.85 15.16 -21.25
CA ILE A 146 11.20 14.52 -20.10
C ILE A 146 9.68 14.52 -20.28
N VAL A 147 9.06 13.36 -20.05
CA VAL A 147 7.62 13.13 -20.18
C VAL A 147 7.09 12.58 -18.85
N ASP A 148 6.04 13.19 -18.30
CA ASP A 148 5.36 12.65 -17.13
C ASP A 148 4.53 11.41 -17.48
N ILE A 149 4.77 10.32 -16.75
CA ILE A 149 4.05 9.05 -16.92
C ILE A 149 3.32 8.60 -15.64
N ALA A 150 3.34 9.40 -14.58
CA ALA A 150 2.82 9.01 -13.27
C ALA A 150 1.36 8.54 -13.33
N ALA A 151 0.45 9.40 -13.81
CA ALA A 151 -0.97 9.06 -13.90
C ALA A 151 -1.25 7.88 -14.85
N ALA A 152 -0.48 7.76 -15.93
CA ALA A 152 -0.65 6.67 -16.91
C ALA A 152 -0.22 5.31 -16.32
N THR A 153 0.91 5.26 -15.63
CA THR A 153 1.39 4.03 -14.96
C THR A 153 0.52 3.66 -13.75
N MET A 154 -0.03 4.63 -13.01
CA MET A 154 -1.02 4.38 -11.98
C MET A 154 -2.23 3.63 -12.56
N ARG A 155 -2.78 4.09 -13.68
CA ARG A 155 -3.91 3.41 -14.36
C ARG A 155 -3.60 1.97 -14.76
N LEU A 156 -2.36 1.65 -15.16
CA LEU A 156 -1.95 0.27 -15.46
C LEU A 156 -2.02 -0.65 -14.24
N ARG A 157 -1.85 -0.12 -13.01
CA ARG A 157 -1.90 -0.90 -11.77
C ARG A 157 -3.29 -1.02 -11.17
N MET A 158 -4.26 -0.19 -11.58
CA MET A 158 -5.60 -0.16 -10.98
C MET A 158 -6.34 -1.50 -11.13
N ILE A 159 -6.20 -2.17 -12.28
CA ILE A 159 -6.79 -3.49 -12.52
C ILE A 159 -5.73 -4.56 -12.22
N LYS A 160 -5.98 -5.34 -11.18
CA LYS A 160 -5.10 -6.39 -10.70
C LYS A 160 -5.23 -7.67 -11.51
N SER A 161 -4.13 -8.35 -11.72
CA SER A 161 -4.14 -9.70 -12.31
C SER A 161 -4.70 -10.73 -11.32
N ALA A 162 -4.99 -11.94 -11.81
CA ALA A 162 -5.42 -13.03 -10.96
C ALA A 162 -4.35 -13.41 -9.90
N GLU A 163 -3.05 -13.31 -10.25
CA GLU A 163 -1.96 -13.57 -9.32
C GLU A 163 -1.87 -12.49 -8.25
N GLU A 164 -2.03 -11.22 -8.61
CA GLU A 164 -2.07 -10.11 -7.64
C GLU A 164 -3.26 -10.26 -6.67
N ILE A 165 -4.44 -10.58 -7.17
CA ILE A 165 -5.64 -10.80 -6.35
C ILE A 165 -5.42 -11.96 -5.38
N ALA A 166 -4.87 -13.09 -5.85
CA ALA A 166 -4.57 -14.23 -4.99
C ALA A 166 -3.56 -13.85 -3.89
N HIS A 167 -2.56 -13.05 -4.23
CA HIS A 167 -1.55 -12.56 -3.29
C HIS A 167 -2.14 -11.60 -2.24
N ILE A 168 -2.99 -10.66 -2.66
CA ILE A 168 -3.70 -9.72 -1.76
C ILE A 168 -4.62 -10.49 -0.81
N LYS A 169 -5.32 -11.53 -1.27
CA LYS A 169 -6.13 -12.42 -0.41
C LYS A 169 -5.30 -13.09 0.68
N GLN A 170 -4.08 -13.52 0.37
CA GLN A 170 -3.17 -14.06 1.41
C GLN A 170 -2.78 -13.00 2.44
N GLY A 171 -2.54 -11.77 2.00
CA GLY A 171 -2.27 -10.65 2.90
C GLY A 171 -3.44 -10.34 3.83
N ALA A 172 -4.69 -10.34 3.33
CA ALA A 172 -5.89 -10.15 4.15
C ALA A 172 -6.01 -11.23 5.23
N GLN A 173 -5.78 -12.51 4.90
CA GLN A 173 -5.77 -13.60 5.88
C GLN A 173 -4.66 -13.43 6.94
N VAL A 174 -3.51 -12.87 6.57
CA VAL A 174 -2.45 -12.56 7.54
C VAL A 174 -2.90 -11.45 8.50
N CYS A 175 -3.60 -10.43 8.01
CA CYS A 175 -4.20 -9.41 8.86
C CYS A 175 -5.24 -10.00 9.84
N ASP A 176 -6.06 -10.96 9.40
CA ASP A 176 -7.00 -11.67 10.29
C ASP A 176 -6.27 -12.40 11.43
N VAL A 177 -5.12 -13.03 11.14
CA VAL A 177 -4.26 -13.63 12.18
C VAL A 177 -3.73 -12.57 13.15
N GLY A 178 -3.33 -11.39 12.63
CA GLY A 178 -2.92 -10.25 13.44
C GLY A 178 -4.03 -9.74 14.36
N GLY A 179 -5.25 -9.61 13.83
CA GLY A 179 -6.43 -9.21 14.59
C GLY A 179 -6.78 -10.18 15.72
N ALA A 180 -6.74 -11.47 15.44
CA ALA A 180 -6.99 -12.51 16.45
C ALA A 180 -5.93 -12.47 17.57
N ALA A 181 -4.65 -12.28 17.21
CA ALA A 181 -3.56 -12.15 18.19
C ALA A 181 -3.69 -10.87 19.04
N LEU A 182 -4.13 -9.76 18.42
CA LEU A 182 -4.41 -8.51 19.12
C LEU A 182 -5.49 -8.69 20.18
N VAL A 183 -6.65 -9.22 19.80
CA VAL A 183 -7.76 -9.47 20.74
C VAL A 183 -7.34 -10.40 21.87
N ALA A 184 -6.51 -11.41 21.59
CA ALA A 184 -5.98 -12.32 22.59
C ALA A 184 -5.03 -11.63 23.61
N ALA A 185 -4.33 -10.58 23.18
CA ALA A 185 -3.38 -9.84 24.01
C ALA A 185 -4.04 -8.75 24.86
N VAL A 186 -5.28 -8.34 24.56
CA VAL A 186 -5.98 -7.28 25.30
C VAL A 186 -6.42 -7.78 26.67
N HIS A 187 -6.01 -7.05 27.73
CA HIS A 187 -6.48 -7.20 29.10
C HIS A 187 -6.32 -5.87 29.85
N GLY A 188 -6.98 -5.74 31.02
CA GLY A 188 -6.86 -4.53 31.85
C GLY A 188 -5.41 -4.28 32.27
N GLY A 189 -4.94 -3.04 32.12
CA GLY A 189 -3.57 -2.62 32.46
C GLY A 189 -2.50 -2.96 31.43
N VAL A 190 -2.82 -3.67 30.32
CA VAL A 190 -1.82 -3.92 29.26
C VAL A 190 -1.50 -2.61 28.52
N PRO A 191 -0.20 -2.29 28.28
CA PRO A 191 0.16 -1.14 27.49
C PRO A 191 -0.16 -1.34 26.01
N GLU A 192 -0.53 -0.27 25.29
CA GLU A 192 -0.84 -0.30 23.85
C GLU A 192 0.26 -0.98 23.03
N HIS A 193 1.52 -0.65 23.29
CA HIS A 193 2.65 -1.21 22.53
C HIS A 193 2.82 -2.72 22.69
N GLU A 194 2.47 -3.31 23.84
CA GLU A 194 2.55 -4.76 24.03
C GLU A 194 1.49 -5.48 23.19
N VAL A 195 0.28 -4.92 23.10
CA VAL A 195 -0.78 -5.45 22.22
C VAL A 195 -0.38 -5.34 20.75
N ALA A 196 0.18 -4.19 20.34
CA ALA A 196 0.66 -3.97 18.98
C ALA A 196 1.81 -4.93 18.61
N LEU A 197 2.76 -5.19 19.53
CA LEU A 197 3.85 -6.14 19.33
C LEU A 197 3.34 -7.57 19.17
N ALA A 198 2.37 -8.01 19.99
CA ALA A 198 1.80 -9.34 19.90
C ALA A 198 1.17 -9.60 18.51
N SER A 199 0.39 -8.65 18.02
CA SER A 199 -0.23 -8.69 16.69
C SER A 199 0.82 -8.70 15.57
N THR A 200 1.75 -7.74 15.58
CA THR A 200 2.81 -7.64 14.57
C THR A 200 3.64 -8.92 14.49
N GLN A 201 4.05 -9.48 15.64
CA GLN A 201 4.80 -10.73 15.68
C GLN A 201 4.02 -11.92 15.11
N ALA A 202 2.71 -11.99 15.35
CA ALA A 202 1.85 -13.04 14.79
C ALA A 202 1.81 -12.96 13.27
N MET A 203 1.59 -11.76 12.71
CA MET A 203 1.61 -11.53 11.27
C MET A 203 2.96 -11.88 10.64
N VAL A 204 4.07 -11.38 11.20
CA VAL A 204 5.42 -11.65 10.66
C VAL A 204 5.72 -13.15 10.65
N ARG A 205 5.37 -13.90 11.72
CA ARG A 205 5.56 -15.36 11.76
C ARG A 205 4.71 -16.09 10.71
N GLU A 206 3.47 -15.64 10.50
CA GLU A 206 2.60 -16.23 9.48
C GLU A 206 3.10 -15.93 8.06
N ILE A 207 3.60 -14.71 7.79
CA ILE A 207 4.25 -14.37 6.51
C ILE A 207 5.47 -15.26 6.29
N ALA A 208 6.37 -15.38 7.26
CA ALA A 208 7.58 -16.21 7.14
C ALA A 208 7.26 -17.68 6.85
N LYS A 209 6.14 -18.18 7.37
CA LYS A 209 5.67 -19.55 7.10
C LYS A 209 5.12 -19.72 5.68
N ARG A 210 4.33 -18.75 5.19
CA ARG A 210 3.72 -18.81 3.85
C ARG A 210 4.71 -18.44 2.74
N TYR A 211 5.59 -17.50 3.00
CA TYR A 211 6.55 -16.92 2.06
C TYR A 211 7.98 -17.00 2.59
N PRO A 212 8.57 -18.21 2.68
CA PRO A 212 9.89 -18.41 3.31
C PRO A 212 11.05 -17.71 2.56
N HIS A 213 10.81 -17.28 1.31
CA HIS A 213 11.77 -16.53 0.50
C HIS A 213 11.46 -15.03 0.43
N GLY A 214 10.33 -14.62 1.01
CA GLY A 214 9.88 -13.23 1.04
C GLY A 214 10.68 -12.40 2.04
N GLU A 215 10.78 -11.11 1.78
CA GLU A 215 11.31 -10.14 2.72
C GLU A 215 10.26 -9.81 3.79
N LEU A 216 10.68 -9.75 5.06
CA LEU A 216 9.80 -9.49 6.21
C LEU A 216 9.92 -8.02 6.64
N MET A 217 9.66 -7.09 5.73
CA MET A 217 9.76 -5.67 6.03
C MET A 217 8.37 -5.02 6.09
N ASP A 218 8.24 -3.96 6.88
CA ASP A 218 7.08 -3.07 6.93
C ASP A 218 5.70 -3.73 7.21
N THR A 219 5.70 -4.79 8.02
CA THR A 219 4.47 -5.32 8.62
C THR A 219 4.36 -4.78 10.04
N TRP A 220 3.27 -4.11 10.37
CA TRP A 220 3.10 -3.48 11.68
C TRP A 220 1.65 -3.43 12.14
N THR A 221 1.45 -3.08 13.41
CA THR A 221 0.13 -2.86 14.00
C THR A 221 0.11 -1.51 14.70
N TRP A 222 -0.94 -0.72 14.44
CA TRP A 222 -1.33 0.37 15.30
C TRP A 222 -2.48 -0.08 16.19
N PHE A 223 -2.27 0.03 17.50
CA PHE A 223 -3.29 -0.22 18.50
C PHE A 223 -3.39 0.99 19.40
N GLN A 224 -4.58 1.56 19.47
CA GLN A 224 -4.86 2.74 20.29
C GLN A 224 -6.01 2.43 21.26
N SER A 225 -6.03 3.11 22.40
CA SER A 225 -7.05 2.91 23.45
C SER A 225 -7.56 4.24 23.99
N GLY A 226 -8.86 4.30 24.35
CA GLY A 226 -9.54 5.49 24.86
C GLY A 226 -9.41 6.66 23.89
N ILE A 227 -9.04 7.85 24.38
CA ILE A 227 -8.95 9.05 23.52
C ILE A 227 -7.86 8.96 22.43
N ASN A 228 -6.86 8.08 22.59
CA ASN A 228 -5.88 7.87 21.52
C ASN A 228 -6.50 7.34 20.22
N THR A 229 -7.77 6.92 20.23
CA THR A 229 -8.51 6.50 19.02
C THR A 229 -9.04 7.68 18.19
N ASP A 230 -8.98 8.92 18.67
CA ASP A 230 -9.54 10.12 18.03
C ASP A 230 -8.78 10.56 16.76
N GLY A 231 -7.72 9.86 16.40
CA GLY A 231 -6.96 10.05 15.17
C GLY A 231 -6.51 8.72 14.57
N ALA A 232 -6.78 8.54 13.28
CA ALA A 232 -6.41 7.32 12.56
C ALA A 232 -4.92 6.96 12.68
N HIS A 233 -4.07 7.98 12.74
CA HIS A 233 -2.60 7.84 12.74
C HIS A 233 -1.98 8.26 14.07
N ASN A 234 -2.74 8.25 15.15
CA ASN A 234 -2.19 8.51 16.47
C ASN A 234 -1.16 7.41 16.82
N PRO A 235 -0.04 7.81 17.44
CA PRO A 235 1.04 6.86 17.75
C PRO A 235 0.59 5.81 18.78
N VAL A 236 1.13 4.62 18.67
CA VAL A 236 1.06 3.61 19.72
C VAL A 236 1.90 4.07 20.89
N THR A 237 1.29 4.08 22.09
CA THR A 237 1.92 4.63 23.30
C THR A 237 2.10 3.58 24.39
N SER A 238 2.48 4.04 25.60
CA SER A 238 2.50 3.21 26.80
C SER A 238 1.22 3.37 27.64
N ARG A 239 0.16 3.98 27.08
CA ARG A 239 -1.14 4.05 27.74
C ARG A 239 -1.63 2.64 28.05
N GLN A 240 -2.12 2.44 29.26
CA GLN A 240 -2.67 1.17 29.70
C GLN A 240 -4.16 1.09 29.40
N VAL A 241 -4.59 -0.04 28.85
CA VAL A 241 -6.01 -0.33 28.57
C VAL A 241 -6.81 -0.37 29.85
N GLN A 242 -7.95 0.33 29.87
CA GLN A 242 -8.89 0.38 30.97
C GLN A 242 -10.25 -0.19 30.57
N GLU A 243 -10.99 -0.71 31.54
CA GLU A 243 -12.35 -1.17 31.30
C GLU A 243 -13.23 -0.03 30.82
N GLY A 244 -14.04 -0.27 29.77
CA GLY A 244 -14.84 0.73 29.09
C GLY A 244 -14.11 1.50 27.98
N ASP A 245 -12.81 1.27 27.79
CA ASP A 245 -12.08 1.91 26.68
C ASP A 245 -12.62 1.46 25.32
N ILE A 246 -12.83 2.43 24.43
CA ILE A 246 -12.83 2.21 22.98
C ILE A 246 -11.41 1.86 22.55
N LEU A 247 -11.26 0.88 21.68
CA LEU A 247 -9.99 0.41 21.17
C LEU A 247 -10.01 0.45 19.64
N SER A 248 -8.88 0.81 19.02
CA SER A 248 -8.71 0.77 17.58
C SER A 248 -7.69 -0.30 17.20
N LEU A 249 -8.16 -1.35 16.51
CA LEU A 249 -7.35 -2.40 15.91
C LEU A 249 -6.98 -1.97 14.50
N ASN A 250 -5.69 -1.87 14.19
CA ASN A 250 -5.22 -1.56 12.85
C ASN A 250 -4.00 -2.43 12.54
N CYS A 251 -4.21 -3.50 11.77
CA CYS A 251 -3.17 -4.41 11.30
C CYS A 251 -2.82 -4.12 9.85
N PHE A 252 -1.54 -4.01 9.56
CA PHE A 252 -1.04 -3.78 8.21
C PHE A 252 -0.02 -4.86 7.88
N SER A 253 -0.38 -5.81 7.00
CA SER A 253 0.58 -6.77 6.48
C SER A 253 1.18 -6.28 5.18
N MET A 254 2.50 -6.47 5.02
CA MET A 254 3.18 -6.23 3.75
C MET A 254 3.89 -7.51 3.30
N ILE A 255 3.47 -8.06 2.18
CA ILE A 255 4.05 -9.26 1.60
C ILE A 255 4.61 -8.90 0.22
N ALA A 256 5.93 -8.96 0.06
CA ALA A 256 6.62 -8.67 -1.20
C ALA A 256 6.19 -7.33 -1.84
N GLY A 257 6.00 -6.29 -1.01
CA GLY A 257 5.59 -4.97 -1.45
C GLY A 257 4.08 -4.76 -1.56
N TYR A 258 3.24 -5.78 -1.34
CA TYR A 258 1.78 -5.64 -1.38
C TYR A 258 1.21 -5.49 0.02
N TYR A 259 0.53 -4.38 0.24
CA TYR A 259 -0.16 -4.12 1.50
C TYR A 259 -1.58 -4.67 1.52
N THR A 260 -1.98 -5.11 2.71
CA THR A 260 -3.36 -5.30 3.12
C THR A 260 -3.55 -4.71 4.51
N ALA A 261 -4.79 -4.39 4.85
CA ALA A 261 -5.14 -3.84 6.15
C ALA A 261 -6.37 -4.52 6.74
N LEU A 262 -6.45 -4.50 8.05
CA LEU A 262 -7.64 -4.83 8.83
C LEU A 262 -7.79 -3.77 9.91
N GLU A 263 -8.93 -3.09 9.93
CA GLU A 263 -9.19 -2.09 10.95
C GLU A 263 -10.58 -2.30 11.56
N ARG A 264 -10.65 -2.22 12.90
CA ARG A 264 -11.88 -2.46 13.66
C ARG A 264 -11.95 -1.55 14.87
N THR A 265 -13.16 -1.15 15.19
CA THR A 265 -13.52 -0.68 16.51
C THR A 265 -13.71 -1.88 17.44
N LEU A 266 -13.14 -1.81 18.64
CA LEU A 266 -13.34 -2.78 19.71
C LEU A 266 -13.66 -2.02 21.00
N PHE A 267 -14.19 -2.72 22.01
CA PHE A 267 -14.32 -2.22 23.38
C PHE A 267 -13.81 -3.24 24.37
N TYR A 268 -13.23 -2.78 25.48
CA TYR A 268 -12.80 -3.67 26.56
C TYR A 268 -13.80 -3.63 27.74
N GLY A 269 -14.35 -4.78 28.08
CA GLY A 269 -15.33 -4.97 29.14
C GLY A 269 -16.76 -4.62 28.71
N HIS A 270 -17.02 -3.36 28.45
CA HIS A 270 -18.35 -2.86 28.06
C HIS A 270 -18.25 -1.64 27.13
N CYS A 271 -19.32 -1.37 26.42
CA CYS A 271 -19.54 -0.19 25.61
C CYS A 271 -20.72 0.59 26.18
N ASP A 272 -20.58 1.89 26.45
CA ASP A 272 -21.68 2.71 26.92
C ASP A 272 -22.72 3.02 25.82
N ASP A 273 -23.91 3.47 26.19
CA ASP A 273 -25.02 3.70 25.26
C ASP A 273 -24.70 4.76 24.18
N ALA A 274 -23.91 5.78 24.51
CA ALA A 274 -23.55 6.82 23.56
C ALA A 274 -22.58 6.27 22.52
N SER A 275 -21.53 5.60 22.97
CA SER A 275 -20.54 4.93 22.13
C SER A 275 -21.19 3.84 21.27
N LEU A 276 -22.09 3.04 21.82
CA LEU A 276 -22.78 1.98 21.08
C LEU A 276 -23.61 2.53 19.91
N LYS A 277 -24.31 3.64 20.10
CA LYS A 277 -25.10 4.29 19.02
C LYS A 277 -24.19 4.80 17.88
N LEU A 278 -23.06 5.40 18.22
CA LEU A 278 -22.09 5.89 17.26
C LEU A 278 -21.46 4.74 16.48
N TRP A 279 -21.07 3.68 17.18
CA TRP A 279 -20.52 2.48 16.55
C TRP A 279 -21.52 1.82 15.61
N GLN A 280 -22.75 1.61 16.04
CA GLN A 280 -23.83 1.06 15.20
C GLN A 280 -24.11 1.92 13.98
N ALA A 281 -24.06 3.25 14.09
CA ALA A 281 -24.19 4.14 12.93
C ALA A 281 -23.03 3.95 11.93
N ASN A 282 -21.79 3.86 12.42
CA ASN A 282 -20.63 3.60 11.58
C ASN A 282 -20.69 2.23 10.90
N VAL A 283 -21.11 1.19 11.63
CA VAL A 283 -21.36 -0.16 11.08
C VAL A 283 -22.41 -0.13 9.98
N HIS A 284 -23.52 0.61 10.17
CA HIS A 284 -24.55 0.74 9.13
C HIS A 284 -24.00 1.39 7.85
N VAL A 285 -23.19 2.45 7.98
CA VAL A 285 -22.52 3.07 6.81
C VAL A 285 -21.59 2.08 6.12
N HIS A 286 -20.84 1.28 6.89
CA HIS A 286 -19.97 0.23 6.35
C HIS A 286 -20.77 -0.82 5.57
N GLU A 287 -21.87 -1.33 6.13
CA GLU A 287 -22.73 -2.32 5.48
C GLU A 287 -23.38 -1.80 4.19
N GLU A 288 -23.80 -0.52 4.16
CA GLU A 288 -24.29 0.11 2.94
C GLU A 288 -23.15 0.24 1.90
N GLY A 289 -21.94 0.59 2.34
CA GLY A 289 -20.75 0.62 1.47
C GLY A 289 -20.45 -0.73 0.81
N LEU A 290 -20.51 -1.82 1.58
CA LEU A 290 -20.32 -3.19 1.06
C LEU A 290 -21.32 -3.54 -0.04
N LYS A 291 -22.56 -3.04 0.04
CA LYS A 291 -23.63 -3.28 -0.97
C LYS A 291 -23.45 -2.43 -2.21
N LEU A 292 -22.84 -1.25 -2.10
CA LEU A 292 -22.67 -0.30 -3.21
C LEU A 292 -21.54 -0.69 -4.16
N VAL A 293 -20.47 -1.31 -3.65
CA VAL A 293 -19.28 -1.64 -4.46
C VAL A 293 -19.62 -2.72 -5.49
N LYS A 294 -19.61 -2.34 -6.76
CA LYS A 294 -19.87 -3.22 -7.91
C LYS A 294 -19.31 -2.60 -9.19
N PRO A 295 -19.10 -3.39 -10.26
CA PRO A 295 -18.69 -2.81 -11.54
C PRO A 295 -19.72 -1.81 -12.07
N GLY A 296 -19.24 -0.74 -12.69
CA GLY A 296 -20.06 0.30 -13.29
C GLY A 296 -20.45 1.45 -12.38
N ILE A 297 -20.28 1.37 -11.06
CA ILE A 297 -20.49 2.51 -10.14
C ILE A 297 -19.27 3.43 -10.14
N ARG A 298 -19.50 4.74 -9.94
CA ARG A 298 -18.41 5.72 -9.75
C ARG A 298 -17.98 5.80 -8.28
N CYS A 299 -16.71 6.06 -8.06
CA CYS A 299 -16.20 6.30 -6.71
C CYS A 299 -16.94 7.45 -6.02
N SER A 300 -17.22 8.55 -6.75
CA SER A 300 -17.98 9.70 -6.24
C SER A 300 -19.44 9.34 -5.88
N GLU A 301 -20.09 8.44 -6.63
CA GLU A 301 -21.44 7.99 -6.31
C GLU A 301 -21.50 7.22 -4.99
N VAL A 302 -20.51 6.33 -4.74
CA VAL A 302 -20.40 5.64 -3.45
C VAL A 302 -20.24 6.65 -2.32
N ALA A 303 -19.36 7.64 -2.47
CA ALA A 303 -19.16 8.67 -1.45
C ALA A 303 -20.43 9.47 -1.17
N HIS A 304 -21.16 9.90 -2.21
CA HIS A 304 -22.41 10.65 -2.03
C HIS A 304 -23.50 9.83 -1.35
N GLU A 305 -23.63 8.55 -1.66
CA GLU A 305 -24.64 7.69 -0.99
C GLU A 305 -24.30 7.50 0.50
N LEU A 306 -23.03 7.22 0.83
CA LEU A 306 -22.61 7.05 2.21
C LEU A 306 -22.68 8.35 3.02
N ASN A 307 -22.49 9.51 2.38
CA ASN A 307 -22.77 10.81 3.00
C ASN A 307 -24.22 10.93 3.46
N ARG A 308 -25.19 10.49 2.64
CA ARG A 308 -26.60 10.53 3.00
C ARG A 308 -26.90 9.65 4.24
N VAL A 309 -26.24 8.50 4.33
CA VAL A 309 -26.39 7.62 5.49
C VAL A 309 -25.86 8.31 6.75
N PHE A 310 -24.62 8.85 6.73
CA PHE A 310 -24.10 9.59 7.90
C PHE A 310 -24.92 10.84 8.24
N ASP A 311 -25.43 11.57 7.22
CA ASP A 311 -26.27 12.75 7.44
C ASP A 311 -27.58 12.39 8.14
N SER A 312 -28.18 11.23 7.83
CA SER A 312 -29.39 10.73 8.49
C SER A 312 -29.22 10.50 10.01
N TYR A 313 -27.99 10.29 10.45
CA TYR A 313 -27.60 10.21 11.87
C TYR A 313 -27.12 11.55 12.45
N GLY A 314 -26.99 12.60 11.64
CA GLY A 314 -26.39 13.88 12.05
C GLY A 314 -24.89 13.76 12.31
N LEU A 315 -24.21 12.79 11.68
CA LEU A 315 -22.81 12.45 11.95
C LEU A 315 -21.85 12.83 10.80
N LEU A 316 -22.35 13.31 9.65
CA LEU A 316 -21.52 13.62 8.49
C LEU A 316 -20.38 14.59 8.81
N GLN A 317 -20.58 15.54 9.70
CA GLN A 317 -19.58 16.52 10.15
C GLN A 317 -18.40 15.90 10.91
N TYR A 318 -18.55 14.69 11.41
CA TYR A 318 -17.51 13.95 12.12
C TYR A 318 -16.76 12.96 11.23
N ARG A 319 -17.13 12.85 9.96
CA ARG A 319 -16.37 12.07 8.97
C ARG A 319 -14.98 12.68 8.78
N THR A 320 -13.95 11.85 8.69
CA THR A 320 -12.55 12.29 8.74
C THR A 320 -11.86 12.33 7.39
N PHE A 321 -12.25 11.47 6.45
CA PHE A 321 -11.69 11.37 5.10
C PHE A 321 -12.74 10.77 4.15
N GLY A 322 -12.35 10.26 2.96
CA GLY A 322 -13.23 9.48 2.08
C GLY A 322 -13.75 8.19 2.75
N TYR A 323 -14.30 7.29 1.94
CA TYR A 323 -14.88 6.04 2.45
C TYR A 323 -14.09 4.80 2.08
N GLY A 324 -12.87 4.96 1.61
CA GLY A 324 -12.00 3.87 1.24
C GLY A 324 -11.03 4.25 0.13
N HIS A 325 -10.12 3.34 -0.16
CA HIS A 325 -9.02 3.56 -1.10
C HIS A 325 -8.57 2.24 -1.76
N SER A 326 -7.67 2.33 -2.76
CA SER A 326 -7.11 1.17 -3.44
C SER A 326 -6.17 0.34 -2.56
N PHE A 327 -6.07 -0.94 -2.90
CA PHE A 327 -5.05 -1.86 -2.41
C PHE A 327 -4.21 -2.41 -3.56
N GLY A 328 -2.91 -2.59 -3.31
CA GLY A 328 -1.94 -3.08 -4.27
C GLY A 328 -0.51 -2.85 -3.80
N VAL A 329 0.41 -2.73 -4.77
CA VAL A 329 1.83 -2.52 -4.49
C VAL A 329 2.05 -1.21 -3.72
N LEU A 330 2.65 -1.31 -2.54
CA LEU A 330 3.00 -0.21 -1.62
C LEU A 330 1.87 0.81 -1.40
N SER A 331 0.61 0.35 -1.33
CA SER A 331 -0.58 1.21 -1.22
C SER A 331 -0.63 2.07 0.05
N HIS A 332 0.12 1.73 1.10
CA HIS A 332 0.27 2.54 2.32
C HIS A 332 1.46 3.53 2.26
N TYR A 333 2.13 3.60 1.12
CA TYR A 333 3.13 4.61 0.80
C TYR A 333 2.72 5.34 -0.49
N TYR A 334 3.62 5.44 -1.47
CA TYR A 334 3.38 6.16 -2.73
C TYR A 334 2.73 5.31 -3.83
N GLY A 335 2.51 4.00 -3.59
CA GLY A 335 1.90 3.09 -4.56
C GLY A 335 0.36 3.13 -4.61
N ARG A 336 -0.30 3.91 -3.72
CA ARG A 336 -1.76 4.04 -3.72
C ARG A 336 -2.26 4.62 -5.03
N GLU A 337 -3.25 3.97 -5.62
CA GLU A 337 -3.89 4.49 -6.81
C GLU A 337 -4.96 5.52 -6.42
N ALA A 338 -4.59 6.80 -6.40
CA ALA A 338 -5.46 7.90 -5.99
C ALA A 338 -6.73 8.03 -6.85
N GLY A 339 -6.73 7.48 -8.06
CA GLY A 339 -7.93 7.36 -8.89
C GLY A 339 -8.95 6.33 -8.40
N LEU A 340 -8.66 5.55 -7.36
CA LEU A 340 -9.56 4.57 -6.75
C LEU A 340 -9.91 4.91 -5.29
N GLU A 341 -9.97 6.16 -4.93
CA GLU A 341 -10.46 6.60 -3.62
C GLU A 341 -11.96 6.90 -3.68
N PHE A 342 -12.73 6.45 -2.69
CA PHE A 342 -14.15 6.78 -2.56
C PHE A 342 -14.31 8.19 -1.98
N ARG A 343 -14.22 9.18 -2.86
CA ARG A 343 -14.33 10.60 -2.58
C ARG A 343 -15.24 11.27 -3.60
N GLU A 344 -15.83 12.40 -3.22
CA GLU A 344 -16.79 13.16 -4.02
C GLU A 344 -16.21 13.69 -5.35
N ASP A 345 -14.88 13.86 -5.41
CA ASP A 345 -14.16 14.42 -6.57
C ASP A 345 -13.52 13.34 -7.46
N ILE A 346 -13.79 12.04 -7.21
CA ILE A 346 -13.21 10.93 -7.98
C ILE A 346 -14.28 10.25 -8.83
N ASP A 347 -14.24 10.49 -10.12
CA ASP A 347 -15.21 9.98 -11.09
C ASP A 347 -14.85 8.64 -11.74
N THR A 348 -13.82 7.96 -11.22
CA THR A 348 -13.44 6.64 -11.72
C THR A 348 -14.60 5.67 -11.58
N VAL A 349 -14.92 4.98 -12.68
CA VAL A 349 -15.89 3.89 -12.72
C VAL A 349 -15.19 2.61 -12.28
N LEU A 350 -15.79 1.87 -11.37
CA LEU A 350 -15.23 0.60 -10.92
C LEU A 350 -15.34 -0.46 -12.04
N GLU A 351 -14.26 -1.22 -12.20
CA GLU A 351 -14.12 -2.31 -13.16
C GLU A 351 -13.71 -3.61 -12.45
N PRO A 352 -14.06 -4.79 -13.01
CA PRO A 352 -13.58 -6.07 -12.48
C PRO A 352 -12.05 -6.11 -12.37
N GLY A 353 -11.54 -6.68 -11.28
CA GLY A 353 -10.11 -6.73 -10.97
C GLY A 353 -9.58 -5.53 -10.18
N MET A 354 -10.36 -4.47 -10.00
CA MET A 354 -10.01 -3.41 -9.05
C MET A 354 -10.14 -3.92 -7.61
N VAL A 355 -9.24 -3.49 -6.73
CA VAL A 355 -9.24 -3.85 -5.31
C VAL A 355 -9.27 -2.58 -4.49
N VAL A 356 -10.30 -2.46 -3.66
CA VAL A 356 -10.60 -1.26 -2.88
C VAL A 356 -11.00 -1.61 -1.45
N SER A 357 -10.89 -0.67 -0.52
CA SER A 357 -11.53 -0.81 0.80
C SER A 357 -12.89 -0.11 0.86
N ILE A 358 -13.71 -0.54 1.81
CA ILE A 358 -14.78 0.25 2.42
C ILE A 358 -14.39 0.49 3.88
N GLU A 359 -14.24 1.77 4.23
CA GLU A 359 -13.65 2.20 5.50
C GLU A 359 -14.32 3.50 6.01
N PRO A 360 -15.61 3.48 6.36
CA PRO A 360 -16.22 4.64 7.00
C PRO A 360 -15.60 4.88 8.37
N MET A 361 -15.29 6.15 8.65
CA MET A 361 -14.72 6.54 9.94
C MET A 361 -15.31 7.87 10.42
N ILE A 362 -15.72 7.90 11.69
CA ILE A 362 -16.08 9.13 12.40
C ILE A 362 -15.19 9.29 13.63
N MET A 363 -14.85 10.54 13.95
CA MET A 363 -14.08 10.90 15.15
C MET A 363 -14.79 11.99 15.92
N LEU A 364 -15.08 11.71 17.20
CA LEU A 364 -15.71 12.67 18.11
C LEU A 364 -14.65 13.26 19.04
N PRO A 365 -14.63 14.61 19.18
CA PRO A 365 -13.67 15.28 20.05
C PRO A 365 -13.80 14.89 21.51
N GLU A 366 -12.71 15.02 22.26
CA GLU A 366 -12.69 14.85 23.71
C GLU A 366 -13.74 15.75 24.41
N GLY A 367 -14.39 15.20 25.42
CA GLY A 367 -15.46 15.88 26.17
C GLY A 367 -16.87 15.70 25.60
N MET A 368 -17.01 15.10 24.43
CA MET A 368 -18.31 14.70 23.90
C MET A 368 -18.68 13.27 24.40
N PRO A 369 -19.99 12.98 24.60
CA PRO A 369 -20.42 11.60 24.85
C PRO A 369 -19.98 10.68 23.70
N GLY A 370 -19.29 9.59 24.01
CA GLY A 370 -18.74 8.66 23.02
C GLY A 370 -17.49 9.19 22.30
N ALA A 371 -16.73 10.12 22.91
CA ALA A 371 -15.47 10.63 22.33
C ALA A 371 -14.51 9.51 21.95
N GLY A 372 -13.87 9.65 20.77
CA GLY A 372 -12.96 8.67 20.17
C GLY A 372 -13.25 8.42 18.70
N GLY A 373 -12.55 7.47 18.10
CA GLY A 373 -12.66 7.13 16.68
C GLY A 373 -13.32 5.76 16.44
N TYR A 374 -14.36 5.76 15.63
CA TYR A 374 -15.10 4.54 15.22
C TYR A 374 -14.81 4.25 13.77
N ARG A 375 -14.36 3.02 13.48
CA ARG A 375 -14.06 2.61 12.11
C ARG A 375 -14.28 1.10 11.91
N GLU A 376 -14.73 0.76 10.71
CA GLU A 376 -14.75 -0.60 10.20
C GLU A 376 -14.11 -0.57 8.80
N HIS A 377 -13.29 -1.55 8.50
CA HIS A 377 -12.55 -1.58 7.24
C HIS A 377 -12.55 -2.98 6.66
N ASP A 378 -13.05 -3.13 5.45
CA ASP A 378 -13.00 -4.36 4.67
C ASP A 378 -12.39 -4.11 3.30
N ILE A 379 -11.63 -5.10 2.80
CA ILE A 379 -11.06 -5.08 1.45
C ILE A 379 -11.98 -5.87 0.52
N LEU A 380 -12.31 -5.27 -0.63
CA LEU A 380 -13.17 -5.84 -1.65
C LEU A 380 -12.44 -5.98 -2.98
N VAL A 381 -12.61 -7.12 -3.62
CA VAL A 381 -12.23 -7.36 -5.01
C VAL A 381 -13.45 -7.16 -5.88
N VAL A 382 -13.42 -6.19 -6.78
CA VAL A 382 -14.50 -5.98 -7.75
C VAL A 382 -14.52 -7.15 -8.74
N THR A 383 -15.68 -7.79 -8.88
CA THR A 383 -15.92 -8.93 -9.77
C THR A 383 -16.83 -8.55 -10.93
N GLU A 384 -17.10 -9.46 -11.86
CA GLU A 384 -18.02 -9.20 -12.99
C GLU A 384 -19.45 -8.82 -12.55
N ASN A 385 -19.90 -9.29 -11.37
CA ASN A 385 -21.30 -9.16 -10.94
C ASN A 385 -21.49 -8.46 -9.59
N GLY A 386 -20.41 -7.92 -8.97
CA GLY A 386 -20.46 -7.31 -7.65
C GLY A 386 -19.06 -7.13 -7.08
N ALA A 387 -18.90 -7.39 -5.77
CA ALA A 387 -17.60 -7.42 -5.12
C ALA A 387 -17.49 -8.59 -4.15
N GLU A 388 -16.29 -9.14 -4.02
CA GLU A 388 -15.95 -10.17 -3.05
C GLU A 388 -15.26 -9.52 -1.85
N ASN A 389 -15.84 -9.60 -0.66
CA ASN A 389 -15.18 -9.21 0.58
C ASN A 389 -14.14 -10.28 0.94
N ILE A 390 -12.87 -9.87 1.05
CA ILE A 390 -11.75 -10.78 1.34
C ILE A 390 -11.23 -10.65 2.78
N THR A 391 -11.83 -9.79 3.60
CA THR A 391 -11.54 -9.63 5.03
C THR A 391 -12.38 -10.62 5.83
N GLY A 392 -11.74 -11.52 6.56
CA GLY A 392 -12.42 -12.57 7.32
C GLY A 392 -12.70 -12.22 8.78
N PHE A 393 -12.08 -11.17 9.32
CA PHE A 393 -12.25 -10.78 10.72
C PHE A 393 -13.62 -10.09 10.94
N PRO A 394 -14.39 -10.47 11.99
CA PRO A 394 -15.72 -9.93 12.22
C PRO A 394 -15.69 -8.45 12.57
N TYR A 395 -16.78 -7.74 12.29
CA TYR A 395 -17.01 -6.34 12.65
C TYR A 395 -18.23 -6.16 13.55
N GLY A 396 -18.34 -4.99 14.14
CA GLY A 396 -19.52 -4.59 14.92
C GLY A 396 -19.51 -5.04 16.40
N PRO A 397 -20.44 -4.46 17.18
CA PRO A 397 -20.49 -4.67 18.63
C PRO A 397 -20.85 -6.10 19.06
N GLU A 398 -21.51 -6.86 18.21
CA GLU A 398 -21.90 -8.25 18.49
C GLU A 398 -20.66 -9.18 18.64
N HIS A 399 -19.53 -8.79 18.06
CA HIS A 399 -18.32 -9.60 18.01
C HIS A 399 -17.12 -8.99 18.74
N ASN A 400 -17.10 -7.66 18.88
CA ASN A 400 -15.88 -6.92 19.18
C ASN A 400 -15.90 -6.20 20.54
N ILE A 401 -16.78 -6.60 21.47
CA ILE A 401 -16.68 -6.27 22.89
C ILE A 401 -15.89 -7.38 23.58
N ILE A 402 -14.66 -7.07 23.97
CA ILE A 402 -13.73 -8.03 24.59
C ILE A 402 -14.08 -8.14 26.08
N PRO A 403 -14.41 -9.33 26.61
CA PRO A 403 -14.75 -9.50 28.01
C PRO A 403 -13.56 -9.20 28.92
N VAL A 404 -13.84 -8.70 30.12
CA VAL A 404 -12.82 -8.49 31.17
C VAL A 404 -12.14 -9.82 31.49
N ARG A 405 -10.82 -9.79 31.48
CA ARG A 405 -9.94 -10.93 31.78
C ARG A 405 -9.01 -10.57 32.93
#